data_d092e3e5d0ec2d63e04bc91e540a1df0
#
_entry.id   d092e3e5d0ec2d63e04bc91e540a1df0
#
_cell.length_a   1.000
_cell.length_b   1.000
_cell.length_c   1.000
_cell.angle_alpha   90.00
_cell.angle_beta   90.00
_cell.angle_gamma   90.00
#
_symmetry.space_group_name_H-M   'P 1'
#
loop_
_entity.id
_entity.type
_entity.pdbx_description
1 polymer ?
#
loop_
_entity_poly.entity_id
_entity_poly.type
_entity_poly.pdbx_seq_one_letter_code
_entity_poly.pdbx_strand_id
1 'polypeptide(L)'
;INGLFNTALPTNLKIIILNNSSGGIFEMIEGPDLLGDALKYQTTPHSYTAENLAQHFKLGYYKGDTLGSFAKGMDKLIQSKTASILEIFTSQESNIEFYGSFKKL
;
A
#
# COMPACT_ATOMS: atom_id res chain seq x y z
N ILE A 1 0.53 12.51 3.65
CA ILE A 1 0.90 12.65 5.08
C ILE A 1 0.43 13.99 5.66
N ASN A 2 0.59 15.09 4.92
CA ASN A 2 0.25 16.43 5.44
C ASN A 2 -1.18 16.54 6.01
N GLY A 3 -2.15 15.87 5.41
CA GLY A 3 -3.52 15.83 5.93
C GLY A 3 -3.67 15.20 7.31
N LEU A 4 -2.73 14.33 7.72
CA LEU A 4 -2.75 13.68 9.03
C LEU A 4 -2.33 14.62 10.18
N PHE A 5 -1.70 15.73 9.87
CA PHE A 5 -1.40 16.77 10.86
C PHE A 5 -2.63 17.57 11.30
N ASN A 6 -3.77 17.33 10.69
CA ASN A 6 -5.01 17.97 11.13
C ASN A 6 -5.41 17.39 12.51
N THR A 7 -5.54 18.27 13.49
CA THR A 7 -5.93 17.90 14.86
C THR A 7 -7.38 17.44 14.99
N ALA A 8 -8.20 17.66 13.96
CA ALA A 8 -9.62 17.32 13.90
C ALA A 8 -9.89 16.23 12.85
N LEU A 9 -9.08 15.15 12.82
CA LEU A 9 -9.34 14.03 11.93
C LEU A 9 -10.71 13.41 12.22
N PRO A 10 -11.57 13.23 11.20
CA PRO A 10 -12.87 12.61 11.39
C PRO A 10 -12.71 11.14 11.79
N THR A 11 -13.50 10.70 12.76
CA THR A 11 -13.45 9.33 13.28
C THR A 11 -13.83 8.26 12.24
N ASN A 12 -14.59 8.65 11.23
CA ASN A 12 -14.98 7.77 10.11
C ASN A 12 -13.95 7.74 8.97
N LEU A 13 -12.81 8.43 9.09
CA LEU A 13 -11.73 8.34 8.10
C LEU A 13 -11.16 6.92 8.05
N LYS A 14 -11.20 6.31 6.88
CA LYS A 14 -10.63 4.98 6.60
C LYS A 14 -9.65 5.11 5.45
N ILE A 15 -8.42 4.67 5.71
CA ILE A 15 -7.32 4.76 4.75
C ILE A 15 -6.93 3.34 4.39
N ILE A 16 -6.90 3.04 3.10
CA ILE A 16 -6.36 1.77 2.58
C ILE A 16 -5.06 2.08 1.86
N ILE A 17 -3.99 1.42 2.27
CA ILE A 17 -2.67 1.53 1.65
C ILE A 17 -2.36 0.22 0.94
N LEU A 18 -2.08 0.29 -0.35
CA LEU A 18 -1.52 -0.83 -1.12
C LEU A 18 0.00 -0.69 -1.11
N ASN A 19 0.67 -1.56 -0.37
CA ASN A 19 2.12 -1.55 -0.23
C ASN A 19 2.73 -2.70 -1.02
N ASN A 20 3.36 -2.38 -2.13
CA ASN A 20 4.11 -3.33 -2.97
C ASN A 20 5.62 -3.27 -2.74
N SER A 21 6.06 -2.53 -1.72
CA SER A 21 7.47 -2.36 -1.34
C SER A 21 8.37 -1.74 -2.41
N SER A 22 7.80 -1.13 -3.45
CA SER A 22 8.57 -0.47 -4.51
C SER A 22 7.73 0.47 -5.38
N GLY A 23 8.40 1.21 -6.27
CA GLY A 23 7.78 2.01 -7.32
C GLY A 23 7.46 1.16 -8.56
N GLY A 24 6.44 0.31 -8.49
CA GLY A 24 6.12 -0.70 -9.50
C GLY A 24 5.78 -0.18 -10.90
N ILE A 25 5.41 1.08 -11.03
CA ILE A 25 5.05 1.64 -12.34
C ILE A 25 6.19 1.56 -13.36
N PHE A 26 7.43 1.69 -12.90
CA PHE A 26 8.60 1.64 -13.79
C PHE A 26 8.86 0.26 -14.40
N GLU A 27 8.26 -0.78 -13.87
CA GLU A 27 8.31 -2.13 -14.43
C GLU A 27 7.07 -2.47 -15.27
N MET A 28 6.07 -1.59 -15.28
CA MET A 28 4.81 -1.77 -16.02
C MET A 28 4.77 -0.98 -17.32
N ILE A 29 5.68 -0.01 -17.50
CA ILE A 29 5.78 0.82 -18.69
C ILE A 29 7.00 0.41 -19.53
N GLU A 30 6.89 0.60 -20.86
CA GLU A 30 7.98 0.33 -21.78
C GLU A 30 9.10 1.35 -21.59
N GLY A 31 10.33 0.89 -21.67
CA GLY A 31 11.55 1.71 -21.64
C GLY A 31 12.40 1.51 -20.40
N PRO A 32 11.91 1.76 -19.17
CA PRO A 32 12.71 1.58 -17.96
C PRO A 32 13.24 0.16 -17.74
N ASP A 33 12.55 -0.85 -18.23
CA ASP A 33 12.99 -2.26 -18.24
C ASP A 33 14.32 -2.47 -18.97
N LEU A 34 14.66 -1.59 -19.92
CA LEU A 34 15.93 -1.61 -20.64
C LEU A 34 17.11 -1.13 -19.79
N LEU A 35 16.87 -0.57 -18.61
CA LEU A 35 17.91 -0.03 -17.73
C LEU A 35 18.73 -1.11 -17.00
N GLY A 36 18.31 -2.39 -17.05
CA GLY A 36 18.98 -3.46 -16.33
C GLY A 36 19.15 -3.14 -14.84
N ASP A 37 20.38 -3.24 -14.32
CA ASP A 37 20.67 -3.00 -12.90
C ASP A 37 20.34 -1.57 -12.42
N ALA A 38 20.24 -0.60 -13.32
CA ALA A 38 19.88 0.77 -12.99
C ALA A 38 18.38 0.91 -12.66
N LEU A 39 17.54 -0.06 -13.03
CA LEU A 39 16.11 -0.06 -12.75
C LEU A 39 15.82 0.07 -11.25
N LYS A 40 16.66 -0.50 -10.39
CA LYS A 40 16.53 -0.41 -8.92
C LYS A 40 16.50 1.03 -8.38
N TYR A 41 17.15 1.98 -9.08
CA TYR A 41 17.10 3.39 -8.70
C TYR A 41 15.78 4.06 -9.07
N GLN A 42 15.06 3.50 -10.01
CA GLN A 42 13.72 3.96 -10.41
C GLN A 42 12.65 3.31 -9.53
N THR A 43 12.78 2.01 -9.29
CA THR A 43 11.81 1.25 -8.48
C THR A 43 11.96 1.49 -6.99
N THR A 44 13.17 1.91 -6.53
CA THR A 44 13.44 2.24 -5.12
C THR A 44 12.85 1.23 -4.13
N PRO A 45 13.29 -0.05 -4.17
CA PRO A 45 12.76 -1.07 -3.26
C PRO A 45 12.94 -0.67 -1.80
N HIS A 46 11.95 -0.96 -0.95
CA HIS A 46 11.97 -0.61 0.47
C HIS A 46 11.24 -1.64 1.34
N SER A 47 11.47 -1.58 2.64
CA SER A 47 10.78 -2.37 3.66
C SER A 47 9.90 -1.54 4.60
N TYR A 48 9.55 -0.33 4.21
CA TYR A 48 8.75 0.57 5.04
C TYR A 48 7.30 0.11 5.11
N THR A 49 6.72 0.31 6.29
CA THR A 49 5.30 0.08 6.55
C THR A 49 4.65 1.33 7.12
N ALA A 50 3.33 1.41 7.07
CA ALA A 50 2.57 2.52 7.64
C ALA A 50 2.32 2.38 9.14
N GLU A 51 2.81 1.32 9.80
CA GLU A 51 2.54 1.05 11.22
C GLU A 51 3.05 2.17 12.13
N ASN A 52 4.31 2.60 11.94
CA ASN A 52 4.88 3.70 12.73
C ASN A 52 4.15 5.03 12.47
N LEU A 53 3.68 5.24 11.25
CA LEU A 53 2.87 6.41 10.89
C LEU A 53 1.54 6.38 11.64
N ALA A 54 0.87 5.24 11.66
CA ALA A 54 -0.39 5.07 12.39
C ALA A 54 -0.20 5.32 13.89
N GLN A 55 0.88 4.81 14.49
CA GLN A 55 1.22 5.05 15.89
C GLN A 55 1.46 6.53 16.17
N HIS A 56 2.22 7.21 15.32
CA HIS A 56 2.53 8.64 15.49
C HIS A 56 1.26 9.50 15.49
N PHE A 57 0.33 9.23 14.59
CA PHE A 57 -0.92 9.97 14.47
C PHE A 57 -2.09 9.37 15.28
N LYS A 58 -1.83 8.36 16.12
CA LYS A 58 -2.83 7.67 16.95
C LYS A 58 -4.01 7.12 16.17
N LEU A 59 -3.72 6.57 14.98
CA LEU A 59 -4.68 5.90 14.11
C LEU A 59 -4.76 4.42 14.46
N GLY A 60 -5.93 3.80 14.26
CA GLY A 60 -6.01 2.35 14.23
C GLY A 60 -5.18 1.78 13.08
N TYR A 61 -4.52 0.64 13.29
CA TYR A 61 -3.72 -0.01 12.25
C TYR A 61 -4.09 -1.48 12.12
N TYR A 62 -4.35 -1.89 10.89
CA TYR A 62 -4.65 -3.27 10.52
C TYR A 62 -3.79 -3.67 9.33
N LYS A 63 -3.38 -4.95 9.31
CA LYS A 63 -2.50 -5.51 8.29
C LYS A 63 -3.21 -6.59 7.50
N GLY A 64 -3.03 -6.59 6.17
CA GLY A 64 -3.50 -7.62 5.26
C GLY A 64 -2.34 -8.12 4.39
N ASP A 65 -1.76 -9.28 4.72
CA ASP A 65 -0.69 -9.93 3.98
C ASP A 65 -1.13 -11.27 3.35
N THR A 66 -2.30 -11.74 3.71
CA THR A 66 -2.98 -12.88 3.12
C THR A 66 -4.44 -12.54 2.84
N LEU A 67 -5.12 -13.33 2.03
CA LEU A 67 -6.55 -13.14 1.77
C LEU A 67 -7.38 -13.17 3.06
N GLY A 68 -7.04 -14.08 3.98
CA GLY A 68 -7.72 -14.19 5.27
C GLY A 68 -7.46 -12.98 6.19
N SER A 69 -6.22 -12.50 6.29
CA SER A 69 -5.89 -11.30 7.07
C SER A 69 -6.47 -10.04 6.44
N PHE A 70 -6.51 -9.96 5.11
CA PHE A 70 -7.18 -8.88 4.38
C PHE A 70 -8.67 -8.81 4.74
N ALA A 71 -9.41 -9.92 4.64
CA ALA A 71 -10.84 -9.94 4.96
C ALA A 71 -11.12 -9.51 6.41
N LYS A 72 -10.35 -10.06 7.37
CA LYS A 72 -10.44 -9.64 8.78
C LYS A 72 -10.06 -8.17 8.99
N GLY A 73 -9.05 -7.69 8.28
CA GLY A 73 -8.60 -6.30 8.33
C GLY A 73 -9.68 -5.35 7.80
N MET A 74 -10.35 -5.70 6.71
CA MET A 74 -11.46 -4.92 6.16
C MET A 74 -12.63 -4.83 7.13
N ASP A 75 -13.04 -5.95 7.75
CA ASP A 75 -14.10 -5.94 8.75
C ASP A 75 -13.76 -5.03 9.93
N LYS A 76 -12.54 -5.14 10.46
CA LYS A 76 -12.06 -4.28 11.55
C LYS A 76 -11.99 -2.81 11.14
N LEU A 77 -11.51 -2.52 9.92
CA LEU A 77 -11.45 -1.16 9.39
C LEU A 77 -12.82 -0.51 9.34
N ILE A 78 -13.80 -1.23 8.78
CA ILE A 78 -15.18 -0.74 8.62
C ILE A 78 -15.85 -0.54 9.99
N GLN A 79 -15.65 -1.46 10.93
CA GLN A 79 -16.23 -1.41 12.26
C GLN A 79 -15.53 -0.44 13.21
N SER A 80 -14.34 0.00 12.89
CA SER A 80 -13.56 0.90 13.72
C SER A 80 -14.29 2.23 13.95
N LYS A 81 -14.33 2.67 15.20
CA LYS A 81 -14.91 3.95 15.61
C LYS A 81 -13.93 5.11 15.61
N THR A 82 -12.70 4.85 15.17
CA THR A 82 -11.62 5.84 15.07
C THR A 82 -11.08 5.90 13.64
N ALA A 83 -10.40 7.00 13.30
CA ALA A 83 -9.62 7.07 12.08
C ALA A 83 -8.62 5.90 12.04
N SER A 84 -8.55 5.17 10.94
CA SER A 84 -7.80 3.92 10.88
C SER A 84 -7.20 3.66 9.51
N ILE A 85 -6.11 2.89 9.51
CA ILE A 85 -5.38 2.45 8.31
C ILE A 85 -5.48 0.93 8.19
N LEU A 86 -5.77 0.45 7.00
CA LEU A 86 -5.52 -0.93 6.58
C LEU A 86 -4.39 -0.91 5.55
N GLU A 87 -3.27 -1.54 5.86
CA GLU A 87 -2.16 -1.72 4.95
C GLU A 87 -2.18 -3.12 4.36
N ILE A 88 -2.29 -3.18 3.04
CA ILE A 88 -2.36 -4.43 2.26
C ILE A 88 -1.02 -4.61 1.56
N PHE A 89 -0.36 -5.73 1.83
CA PHE A 89 0.91 -6.07 1.20
C PHE A 89 0.67 -6.90 -0.05
N THR A 90 1.23 -6.46 -1.16
CA THR A 90 1.17 -7.15 -2.45
C THR A 90 2.59 -7.43 -2.95
N SER A 91 2.76 -8.48 -3.76
CA SER A 91 4.05 -8.69 -4.41
C SER A 91 4.15 -7.89 -5.71
N GLN A 92 5.32 -7.34 -5.95
CA GLN A 92 5.63 -6.62 -7.20
C GLN A 92 5.40 -7.52 -8.42
N GLU A 93 5.90 -8.75 -8.36
CA GLU A 93 5.78 -9.74 -9.44
C GLU A 93 4.32 -10.01 -9.81
N SER A 94 3.48 -10.30 -8.81
CA SER A 94 2.04 -10.53 -9.04
C SER A 94 1.34 -9.31 -9.63
N ASN A 95 1.72 -8.11 -9.21
CA ASN A 95 1.15 -6.88 -9.74
C ASN A 95 1.51 -6.67 -11.22
N ILE A 96 2.76 -6.93 -11.59
CA ILE A 96 3.23 -6.83 -12.99
C ILE A 96 2.52 -7.86 -13.86
N GLU A 97 2.43 -9.11 -13.41
CA GLU A 97 1.76 -10.20 -14.12
C GLU A 97 0.28 -9.87 -14.35
N PHE A 98 -0.41 -9.43 -13.30
CA PHE A 98 -1.82 -9.03 -13.39
C PHE A 98 -2.01 -7.88 -14.40
N TYR A 99 -1.18 -6.84 -14.30
CA TYR A 99 -1.25 -5.70 -15.20
C TYR A 99 -0.97 -6.10 -16.65
N GLY A 100 0.01 -6.97 -16.90
CA GLY A 100 0.31 -7.50 -18.22
C GLY A 100 -0.86 -8.29 -18.82
N SER A 101 -1.58 -9.06 -18.01
CA SER A 101 -2.79 -9.78 -18.45
C SER A 101 -3.95 -8.83 -18.73
N PHE A 102 -4.13 -7.81 -17.91
CA PHE A 102 -5.17 -6.78 -18.07
C PHE A 102 -4.99 -5.97 -19.36
N LYS A 103 -3.74 -5.61 -19.72
CA LYS A 103 -3.45 -4.91 -21.00
C LYS A 103 -3.82 -5.71 -22.25
N LYS A 104 -3.91 -7.03 -22.16
CA LYS A 104 -4.25 -7.91 -23.29
C LYS A 104 -5.76 -8.11 -23.48
N LEU A 105 -6.56 -7.61 -22.55
CA LEU A 105 -8.02 -7.62 -22.66
C LEU A 105 -8.50 -6.52 -23.59
#